data_9dd043ed088ea64d871bc8aed8f227b5
#
_entry.id   9dd043ed088ea64d871bc8aed8f227b5
#
_cell.length_a   1.000
_cell.length_b   1.000
_cell.length_c   1.000
_cell.angle_alpha   90.00
_cell.angle_beta   90.00
_cell.angle_gamma   90.00
#
_symmetry.space_group_name_H-M   'P 1'
#
loop_
_entity.id
_entity.type
_entity.pdbx_description
1 polymer ?
#
loop_
_entity_poly.entity_id
_entity_poly.type
_entity_poly.pdbx_seq_one_letter_code
_entity_poly.pdbx_strand_id
1 'polypeptide(L)'
;VTTAPVFTITGITVPAGGNAMIIYEAMVNRYAPLDAGSSITNNANISGGGITPVTVDEIVRAQTAPLLTITKSISPVPVTENGTITYTFLIQNGGSADADAASGVTVSDNFDPVLTNLTATYNGTPLVPGTDYTYNETSGEFVTTAGRITVPAAVFTQDATTGIWAINPGVGTLVVTGTI
;
A
#
# COMPACT_ATOMS: atom_id res chain seq x y z
N VAL A 1 -8.89 -24.80 -2.86
CA VAL A 1 -7.55 -24.81 -2.22
C VAL A 1 -6.62 -25.56 -3.16
N THR A 2 -5.73 -24.84 -3.84
CA THR A 2 -4.69 -25.45 -4.65
C THR A 2 -3.61 -25.98 -3.72
N THR A 3 -3.35 -27.29 -3.76
CA THR A 3 -2.20 -27.87 -3.05
C THR A 3 -0.92 -27.24 -3.61
N ALA A 4 -0.07 -26.72 -2.73
CA ALA A 4 1.21 -26.18 -3.14
C ALA A 4 2.02 -27.26 -3.88
N PRO A 5 2.69 -26.92 -5.00
CA PRO A 5 3.49 -27.88 -5.72
C PRO A 5 4.65 -28.37 -4.83
N VAL A 6 4.86 -29.66 -4.78
CA VAL A 6 6.02 -30.26 -4.09
C VAL A 6 7.17 -30.32 -5.08
N PHE A 7 8.26 -29.65 -4.73
CA PHE A 7 9.52 -29.73 -5.47
C PHE A 7 10.37 -30.85 -4.88
N THR A 8 10.71 -31.86 -5.67
CA THR A 8 11.46 -33.05 -5.22
C THR A 8 12.75 -33.17 -6.02
N ILE A 9 13.87 -33.31 -5.34
CA ILE A 9 15.15 -33.63 -5.93
C ILE A 9 15.58 -35.01 -5.40
N THR A 10 15.98 -35.90 -6.30
CA THR A 10 16.44 -37.24 -5.97
C THR A 10 17.90 -37.43 -6.37
N GLY A 11 18.57 -38.43 -5.81
CA GLY A 11 19.94 -38.80 -6.17
C GLY A 11 21.02 -37.89 -5.63
N ILE A 12 20.71 -37.08 -4.60
CA ILE A 12 21.72 -36.26 -3.94
C ILE A 12 22.64 -37.13 -3.10
N THR A 13 23.94 -37.06 -3.34
CA THR A 13 24.95 -37.71 -2.54
C THR A 13 25.75 -36.69 -1.74
N VAL A 14 25.79 -36.87 -0.43
CA VAL A 14 26.62 -36.04 0.46
C VAL A 14 27.68 -36.95 1.07
N PRO A 15 28.97 -36.74 0.81
CA PRO A 15 30.04 -37.59 1.40
C PRO A 15 30.13 -37.34 2.92
N ALA A 16 30.69 -38.30 3.63
CA ALA A 16 30.88 -38.19 5.06
C ALA A 16 31.75 -36.93 5.38
N GLY A 17 31.24 -36.06 6.28
CA GLY A 17 31.87 -34.79 6.62
C GLY A 17 31.71 -33.70 5.56
N GLY A 18 31.00 -33.99 4.45
CA GLY A 18 30.72 -33.03 3.39
C GLY A 18 29.37 -32.29 3.56
N ASN A 19 29.09 -31.37 2.65
CA ASN A 19 27.82 -30.65 2.56
C ASN A 19 27.33 -30.62 1.10
N ALA A 20 26.03 -30.37 0.93
CA ALA A 20 25.42 -30.01 -0.35
C ALA A 20 24.51 -28.81 -0.13
N MET A 21 24.50 -27.89 -1.10
CA MET A 21 23.63 -26.71 -1.09
C MET A 21 22.68 -26.80 -2.28
N ILE A 22 21.40 -26.57 -2.01
CA ILE A 22 20.36 -26.45 -3.03
C ILE A 22 19.86 -25.00 -2.99
N ILE A 23 19.91 -24.34 -4.14
CA ILE A 23 19.37 -22.98 -4.31
C ILE A 23 18.25 -23.05 -5.33
N TYR A 24 17.11 -22.45 -5.03
CA TYR A 24 16.01 -22.29 -5.96
C TYR A 24 15.36 -20.94 -5.77
N GLU A 25 14.72 -20.45 -6.82
CA GLU A 25 13.94 -19.22 -6.81
C GLU A 25 12.46 -19.56 -7.01
N ALA A 26 11.59 -18.83 -6.33
CA ALA A 26 10.14 -18.96 -6.47
C ALA A 26 9.49 -17.58 -6.49
N MET A 27 8.48 -17.40 -7.34
CA MET A 27 7.68 -16.19 -7.40
C MET A 27 6.40 -16.34 -6.60
N VAL A 28 6.07 -15.29 -5.84
CA VAL A 28 4.78 -15.18 -5.17
C VAL A 28 3.68 -14.98 -6.23
N ASN A 29 2.64 -15.79 -6.18
CA ASN A 29 1.53 -15.74 -7.13
C ASN A 29 0.27 -15.11 -6.50
N ARG A 30 -0.80 -14.96 -7.31
CA ARG A 30 -2.09 -14.37 -6.91
C ARG A 30 -2.87 -15.11 -5.82
N TYR A 31 -2.42 -16.26 -5.38
CA TYR A 31 -3.03 -17.02 -4.30
C TYR A 31 -2.32 -16.83 -2.96
N ALA A 32 -1.20 -16.10 -2.96
CA ALA A 32 -0.49 -15.81 -1.72
C ALA A 32 -1.34 -14.89 -0.84
N PRO A 33 -1.37 -15.13 0.47
CA PRO A 33 -2.10 -14.29 1.39
C PRO A 33 -1.50 -12.88 1.44
N LEU A 34 -2.38 -11.86 1.44
CA LEU A 34 -2.00 -10.44 1.34
C LEU A 34 -2.31 -9.65 2.61
N ASP A 35 -3.19 -10.15 3.48
CA ASP A 35 -3.63 -9.46 4.69
C ASP A 35 -2.54 -9.36 5.77
N ALA A 36 -2.71 -8.43 6.68
CA ALA A 36 -1.77 -8.21 7.79
C ALA A 36 -1.57 -9.48 8.62
N GLY A 37 -0.32 -9.81 8.90
CA GLY A 37 0.03 -11.01 9.67
C GLY A 37 0.03 -12.30 8.90
N SER A 38 -0.34 -12.28 7.63
CA SER A 38 -0.25 -13.46 6.74
C SER A 38 1.19 -13.92 6.56
N SER A 39 1.32 -15.23 6.35
CA SER A 39 2.62 -15.85 6.13
C SER A 39 2.55 -16.97 5.10
N ILE A 40 3.67 -17.19 4.43
CA ILE A 40 3.93 -18.34 3.58
C ILE A 40 4.97 -19.19 4.30
N THR A 41 4.60 -20.42 4.68
CA THR A 41 5.54 -21.37 5.28
C THR A 41 6.07 -22.30 4.20
N ASN A 42 7.39 -22.32 4.06
CA ASN A 42 8.09 -23.27 3.20
C ASN A 42 8.71 -24.37 4.06
N ASN A 43 8.33 -25.61 3.78
CA ASN A 43 8.87 -26.77 4.49
C ASN A 43 9.83 -27.53 3.58
N ALA A 44 11.03 -27.81 4.07
CA ALA A 44 11.99 -28.66 3.41
C ALA A 44 12.16 -29.99 4.21
N ASN A 45 12.13 -31.10 3.50
CA ASN A 45 12.34 -32.42 4.08
C ASN A 45 13.48 -33.13 3.38
N ILE A 46 14.35 -33.72 4.16
CA ILE A 46 15.37 -34.66 3.66
C ILE A 46 15.09 -36.07 4.20
N SER A 47 15.08 -37.07 3.32
CA SER A 47 14.80 -38.43 3.68
C SER A 47 15.49 -39.41 2.70
N GLY A 48 15.55 -40.69 3.08
CA GLY A 48 16.16 -41.75 2.29
C GLY A 48 17.53 -42.19 2.80
N GLY A 49 18.18 -43.14 2.10
CA GLY A 49 19.54 -43.56 2.44
C GLY A 49 19.74 -44.16 3.83
N GLY A 50 18.66 -44.56 4.53
CA GLY A 50 18.75 -45.09 5.90
C GLY A 50 18.86 -44.00 6.98
N ILE A 51 18.76 -42.69 6.62
CA ILE A 51 18.76 -41.60 7.60
C ILE A 51 17.36 -41.42 8.20
N THR A 52 17.31 -40.93 9.45
CA THR A 52 16.08 -40.42 10.02
C THR A 52 15.65 -39.16 9.25
N PRO A 53 14.39 -39.08 8.75
CA PRO A 53 13.91 -37.91 8.06
C PRO A 53 14.03 -36.64 8.92
N VAL A 54 14.50 -35.56 8.31
CA VAL A 54 14.60 -34.24 8.95
C VAL A 54 13.77 -33.25 8.17
N THR A 55 12.92 -32.51 8.86
CA THR A 55 12.12 -31.43 8.29
C THR A 55 12.52 -30.11 8.94
N VAL A 56 12.67 -29.08 8.12
CA VAL A 56 12.86 -27.70 8.54
C VAL A 56 11.86 -26.80 7.82
N ASP A 57 11.48 -25.72 8.44
CA ASP A 57 10.59 -24.74 7.85
C ASP A 57 11.20 -23.33 7.90
N GLU A 58 10.80 -22.50 6.96
CA GLU A 58 11.07 -21.07 6.91
C GLU A 58 9.78 -20.32 6.62
N ILE A 59 9.58 -19.20 7.29
CA ILE A 59 8.36 -18.42 7.21
C ILE A 59 8.65 -17.05 6.60
N VAL A 60 8.05 -16.79 5.44
CA VAL A 60 8.00 -15.44 4.84
C VAL A 60 6.70 -14.79 5.29
N ARG A 61 6.80 -13.60 5.88
CA ARG A 61 5.65 -12.84 6.38
C ARG A 61 5.32 -11.70 5.43
N ALA A 62 4.01 -11.39 5.28
CA ALA A 62 3.57 -10.19 4.62
C ALA A 62 4.05 -8.96 5.41
N GLN A 63 4.55 -7.95 4.70
CA GLN A 63 4.92 -6.69 5.32
C GLN A 63 3.67 -5.94 5.77
N THR A 64 3.66 -5.49 7.03
CA THR A 64 2.58 -4.65 7.56
C THR A 64 3.01 -3.19 7.45
N ALA A 65 2.54 -2.53 6.39
CA ALA A 65 2.86 -1.13 6.11
C ALA A 65 1.75 -0.49 5.26
N PRO A 66 1.55 0.85 5.33
CA PRO A 66 0.74 1.56 4.36
C PRO A 66 1.44 1.61 2.99
N LEU A 67 0.64 1.60 1.93
CA LEU A 67 1.10 1.76 0.55
C LEU A 67 0.21 2.81 -0.13
N LEU A 68 0.65 4.07 -0.11
CA LEU A 68 -0.15 5.19 -0.58
C LEU A 68 0.09 5.49 -2.05
N THR A 69 -1.00 5.79 -2.75
CA THR A 69 -1.01 6.41 -4.08
C THR A 69 -1.92 7.62 -4.06
N ILE A 70 -1.68 8.60 -4.94
CA ILE A 70 -2.49 9.80 -5.06
C ILE A 70 -2.80 10.10 -6.52
N THR A 71 -4.03 10.52 -6.79
CA THR A 71 -4.45 11.06 -8.08
C THR A 71 -5.09 12.43 -7.87
N LYS A 72 -4.91 13.34 -8.85
CA LYS A 72 -5.44 14.71 -8.82
C LYS A 72 -6.40 14.90 -10.00
N SER A 73 -7.55 15.50 -9.75
CA SER A 73 -8.48 15.96 -10.76
C SER A 73 -8.88 17.41 -10.51
N ILE A 74 -9.42 18.07 -11.54
CA ILE A 74 -9.80 19.48 -11.54
C ILE A 74 -11.19 19.63 -12.14
N SER A 75 -12.00 20.56 -11.59
CA SER A 75 -13.33 20.89 -12.10
C SER A 75 -13.70 22.33 -11.72
N PRO A 76 -14.42 23.09 -12.58
CA PRO A 76 -14.77 22.75 -13.97
C PRO A 76 -13.59 22.89 -14.95
N VAL A 77 -13.75 22.31 -16.14
CA VAL A 77 -12.83 22.52 -17.26
C VAL A 77 -13.67 22.83 -18.50
N PRO A 78 -13.51 24.01 -19.16
CA PRO A 78 -12.57 25.09 -18.84
C PRO A 78 -13.00 25.91 -17.62
N VAL A 79 -12.05 26.63 -17.04
CA VAL A 79 -12.27 27.60 -15.95
C VAL A 79 -12.35 29.00 -16.56
N THR A 80 -13.27 29.83 -16.06
CA THR A 80 -13.41 31.23 -16.44
C THR A 80 -12.61 32.12 -15.48
N GLU A 81 -12.16 33.28 -15.95
CA GLU A 81 -11.55 34.31 -15.11
C GLU A 81 -12.47 34.67 -13.95
N ASN A 82 -11.93 34.82 -12.75
CA ASN A 82 -12.64 34.97 -11.47
C ASN A 82 -13.60 33.78 -11.16
N GLY A 83 -13.42 32.65 -11.84
CA GLY A 83 -14.22 31.46 -11.62
C GLY A 83 -13.72 30.64 -10.43
N THR A 84 -14.66 29.91 -9.82
CA THR A 84 -14.31 28.94 -8.78
C THR A 84 -13.77 27.68 -9.41
N ILE A 85 -12.66 27.19 -8.88
CA ILE A 85 -12.04 25.92 -9.28
C ILE A 85 -11.91 25.00 -8.10
N THR A 86 -12.11 23.72 -8.34
CA THR A 86 -11.98 22.66 -7.33
C THR A 86 -10.98 21.61 -7.78
N TYR A 87 -9.99 21.37 -6.94
CA TYR A 87 -9.05 20.27 -7.07
C TYR A 87 -9.46 19.14 -6.12
N THR A 88 -9.54 17.94 -6.63
CA THR A 88 -9.81 16.74 -5.83
C THR A 88 -8.61 15.81 -5.88
N PHE A 89 -8.05 15.53 -4.70
CA PHE A 89 -6.98 14.56 -4.51
C PHE A 89 -7.59 13.29 -3.91
N LEU A 90 -7.57 12.22 -4.68
CA LEU A 90 -7.96 10.89 -4.20
C LEU A 90 -6.70 10.17 -3.75
N ILE A 91 -6.64 9.86 -2.45
CA ILE A 91 -5.53 9.16 -1.82
C ILE A 91 -6.00 7.73 -1.54
N GLN A 92 -5.27 6.73 -2.00
CA GLN A 92 -5.59 5.34 -1.81
C GLN A 92 -4.47 4.64 -1.06
N ASN A 93 -4.85 3.79 -0.11
CA ASN A 93 -3.94 2.93 0.62
C ASN A 93 -4.16 1.48 0.23
N GLY A 94 -3.24 0.93 -0.55
CA GLY A 94 -3.23 -0.50 -0.95
C GLY A 94 -2.49 -1.40 0.05
N GLY A 95 -1.94 -0.83 1.12
CA GLY A 95 -1.18 -1.53 2.14
C GLY A 95 -2.03 -2.14 3.24
N SER A 96 -1.43 -2.99 4.04
CA SER A 96 -2.06 -3.76 5.13
C SER A 96 -2.07 -3.05 6.48
N ALA A 97 -1.56 -1.81 6.56
CA ALA A 97 -1.62 -0.96 7.74
C ALA A 97 -2.26 0.39 7.41
N ASP A 98 -2.90 0.99 8.42
CA ASP A 98 -3.39 2.36 8.31
C ASP A 98 -2.22 3.34 8.12
N ALA A 99 -2.40 4.34 7.26
CA ALA A 99 -1.62 5.56 7.30
C ALA A 99 -2.30 6.48 8.33
N ASP A 100 -1.95 6.30 9.60
CA ASP A 100 -2.50 7.04 10.74
C ASP A 100 -1.81 8.40 10.96
N ALA A 101 -2.18 9.12 12.00
CA ALA A 101 -1.58 10.42 12.32
C ALA A 101 -0.08 10.31 12.62
N ALA A 102 0.39 9.20 13.20
CA ALA A 102 1.80 8.97 13.50
C ALA A 102 2.64 8.73 12.24
N SER A 103 2.01 8.30 11.15
CA SER A 103 2.65 8.15 9.83
C SER A 103 3.08 9.50 9.23
N GLY A 104 2.58 10.61 9.75
CA GLY A 104 3.00 11.96 9.37
C GLY A 104 2.73 12.32 7.91
N VAL A 105 1.71 11.71 7.28
CA VAL A 105 1.38 11.94 5.86
C VAL A 105 1.06 13.41 5.62
N THR A 106 1.66 13.97 4.56
CA THR A 106 1.36 15.32 4.05
C THR A 106 0.98 15.24 2.57
N VAL A 107 0.12 16.15 2.15
CA VAL A 107 -0.17 16.43 0.73
C VAL A 107 0.31 17.82 0.43
N SER A 108 1.12 17.99 -0.60
CA SER A 108 1.58 19.28 -1.09
C SER A 108 1.23 19.46 -2.57
N ASP A 109 0.95 20.70 -2.94
CA ASP A 109 0.72 21.11 -4.31
C ASP A 109 1.18 22.57 -4.50
N ASN A 110 1.43 22.96 -5.74
CA ASN A 110 1.69 24.34 -6.11
C ASN A 110 0.67 24.75 -7.17
N PHE A 111 -0.30 25.57 -6.75
CA PHE A 111 -1.37 26.00 -7.66
C PHE A 111 -0.89 27.10 -8.59
N ASP A 112 -1.00 26.86 -9.89
CA ASP A 112 -0.77 27.83 -10.95
C ASP A 112 -1.96 27.78 -11.94
N PRO A 113 -2.73 28.88 -12.05
CA PRO A 113 -2.60 30.14 -11.33
C PRO A 113 -2.86 30.04 -9.83
N VAL A 114 -2.30 31.01 -9.09
CA VAL A 114 -2.49 31.14 -7.63
C VAL A 114 -3.97 31.33 -7.31
N LEU A 115 -4.47 30.67 -6.29
CA LEU A 115 -5.87 30.74 -5.87
C LEU A 115 -6.07 31.80 -4.79
N THR A 116 -7.20 32.50 -4.84
CA THR A 116 -7.71 33.34 -3.77
C THR A 116 -8.88 32.65 -3.05
N ASN A 117 -9.17 33.08 -1.81
CA ASN A 117 -10.27 32.51 -0.99
C ASN A 117 -10.21 30.98 -0.89
N LEU A 118 -8.99 30.43 -0.76
CA LEU A 118 -8.80 28.98 -0.71
C LEU A 118 -9.43 28.37 0.54
N THR A 119 -10.16 27.30 0.34
CA THR A 119 -10.72 26.42 1.38
C THR A 119 -10.35 24.99 1.08
N ALA A 120 -10.21 24.18 2.13
CA ALA A 120 -9.92 22.76 2.00
C ALA A 120 -10.80 21.88 2.89
N THR A 121 -11.15 20.71 2.42
CA THR A 121 -11.86 19.70 3.21
C THR A 121 -11.16 18.35 3.07
N TYR A 122 -11.18 17.54 4.14
CA TYR A 122 -10.72 16.16 4.08
C TYR A 122 -11.85 15.21 4.49
N ASN A 123 -12.20 14.27 3.61
CA ASN A 123 -13.36 13.37 3.77
C ASN A 123 -14.65 14.15 4.12
N GLY A 124 -14.83 15.32 3.51
CA GLY A 124 -15.97 16.21 3.73
C GLY A 124 -15.89 17.07 4.99
N THR A 125 -14.88 16.90 5.85
CA THR A 125 -14.67 17.73 7.04
C THR A 125 -13.80 18.95 6.68
N PRO A 126 -14.24 20.19 7.00
CA PRO A 126 -13.43 21.37 6.75
C PRO A 126 -12.10 21.36 7.52
N LEU A 127 -11.04 21.73 6.82
CA LEU A 127 -9.71 21.94 7.39
C LEU A 127 -9.51 23.41 7.78
N VAL A 128 -8.79 23.63 8.88
CA VAL A 128 -8.53 24.96 9.45
C VAL A 128 -7.20 25.52 8.93
N PRO A 129 -7.20 26.69 8.23
CA PRO A 129 -5.97 27.32 7.78
C PRO A 129 -5.01 27.61 8.95
N GLY A 130 -3.72 27.41 8.73
CA GLY A 130 -2.67 27.61 9.74
C GLY A 130 -2.57 26.51 10.80
N THR A 131 -3.58 25.63 10.89
CA THR A 131 -3.59 24.48 11.81
C THR A 131 -3.50 23.14 11.07
N ASP A 132 -4.38 22.95 10.08
CA ASP A 132 -4.49 21.70 9.34
C ASP A 132 -3.76 21.76 7.99
N TYR A 133 -3.57 22.97 7.47
CA TYR A 133 -2.78 23.22 6.26
C TYR A 133 -2.23 24.64 6.27
N THR A 134 -1.21 24.87 5.44
CA THR A 134 -0.70 26.20 5.07
C THR A 134 -0.92 26.43 3.59
N TYR A 135 -1.19 27.69 3.24
CA TYR A 135 -1.27 28.13 1.86
C TYR A 135 -0.63 29.51 1.71
N ASN A 136 0.22 29.66 0.71
CA ASN A 136 0.88 30.94 0.39
C ASN A 136 0.24 31.52 -0.88
N GLU A 137 -0.54 32.60 -0.70
CA GLU A 137 -1.24 33.30 -1.80
C GLU A 137 -0.32 34.03 -2.78
N THR A 138 0.99 34.08 -2.50
CA THR A 138 1.96 34.69 -3.43
C THR A 138 2.61 33.62 -4.31
N SER A 139 2.93 32.46 -3.76
CA SER A 139 3.62 31.38 -4.48
C SER A 139 2.69 30.29 -4.98
N GLY A 140 1.46 30.19 -4.48
CA GLY A 140 0.53 29.09 -4.78
C GLY A 140 0.83 27.81 -4.00
N GLU A 141 1.82 27.80 -3.11
CA GLU A 141 2.22 26.63 -2.35
C GLU A 141 1.18 26.26 -1.29
N PHE A 142 0.69 25.04 -1.35
CA PHE A 142 -0.24 24.43 -0.41
C PHE A 142 0.39 23.20 0.22
N VAL A 143 0.31 23.06 1.55
CA VAL A 143 0.82 21.89 2.27
C VAL A 143 -0.10 21.57 3.44
N THR A 144 -0.55 20.30 3.57
CA THR A 144 -1.27 19.85 4.77
C THR A 144 -0.30 19.61 5.92
N THR A 145 -0.76 19.88 7.14
CA THR A 145 0.01 19.57 8.36
C THR A 145 0.17 18.07 8.51
N ALA A 146 1.36 17.63 8.89
CA ALA A 146 1.67 16.20 9.11
C ALA A 146 0.67 15.56 10.09
N GLY A 147 0.16 14.37 9.72
CA GLY A 147 -0.79 13.60 10.52
C GLY A 147 -2.26 14.06 10.42
N ARG A 148 -2.56 15.08 9.61
CA ARG A 148 -3.95 15.48 9.30
C ARG A 148 -4.61 14.63 8.22
N ILE A 149 -3.80 14.04 7.39
CA ILE A 149 -4.24 13.09 6.35
C ILE A 149 -4.04 11.67 6.89
N THR A 150 -5.12 10.96 7.11
CA THR A 150 -5.12 9.56 7.57
C THR A 150 -5.91 8.70 6.61
N VAL A 151 -5.34 7.59 6.14
CA VAL A 151 -6.00 6.72 5.17
C VAL A 151 -6.02 5.30 5.73
N PRO A 152 -7.22 4.68 5.89
CA PRO A 152 -7.32 3.34 6.44
C PRO A 152 -6.57 2.32 5.57
N ALA A 153 -6.20 1.19 6.16
CA ALA A 153 -5.63 0.07 5.44
C ALA A 153 -6.56 -0.46 4.35
N ALA A 154 -6.00 -1.14 3.37
CA ALA A 154 -6.79 -1.90 2.42
C ALA A 154 -7.50 -3.08 3.11
N VAL A 155 -8.67 -3.43 2.59
CA VAL A 155 -9.37 -4.66 2.94
C VAL A 155 -8.98 -5.75 1.94
N PHE A 156 -8.42 -6.83 2.45
CA PHE A 156 -8.05 -8.00 1.65
C PHE A 156 -9.12 -9.09 1.81
N THR A 157 -9.62 -9.58 0.70
CA THR A 157 -10.63 -10.66 0.69
C THR A 157 -10.19 -11.79 -0.21
N GLN A 158 -10.35 -13.02 0.25
CA GLN A 158 -10.08 -14.20 -0.57
C GLN A 158 -11.39 -14.79 -1.09
N ASP A 159 -11.52 -14.96 -2.39
CA ASP A 159 -12.63 -15.66 -2.99
C ASP A 159 -12.59 -17.16 -2.60
N ALA A 160 -13.65 -17.61 -1.95
CA ALA A 160 -13.71 -18.97 -1.40
C ALA A 160 -13.72 -20.08 -2.47
N THR A 161 -14.12 -19.74 -3.71
CA THR A 161 -14.20 -20.69 -4.82
C THR A 161 -12.90 -20.76 -5.60
N THR A 162 -12.33 -19.61 -5.93
CA THR A 162 -11.12 -19.52 -6.76
C THR A 162 -9.83 -19.45 -5.96
N GLY A 163 -9.90 -19.07 -4.68
CA GLY A 163 -8.74 -18.82 -3.82
C GLY A 163 -7.96 -17.55 -4.18
N ILE A 164 -8.48 -16.72 -5.09
CA ILE A 164 -7.83 -15.50 -5.53
C ILE A 164 -8.07 -14.40 -4.51
N TRP A 165 -7.05 -13.61 -4.20
CA TRP A 165 -7.14 -12.45 -3.33
C TRP A 165 -7.53 -11.21 -4.13
N ALA A 166 -8.45 -10.43 -3.57
CA ALA A 166 -8.83 -9.11 -4.03
C ALA A 166 -8.41 -8.06 -2.99
N ILE A 167 -7.99 -6.90 -3.48
CA ILE A 167 -7.59 -5.75 -2.66
C ILE A 167 -8.63 -4.66 -2.88
N ASN A 168 -9.27 -4.21 -1.79
CA ASN A 168 -10.10 -3.02 -1.78
C ASN A 168 -9.34 -1.93 -1.01
N PRO A 169 -8.73 -0.95 -1.69
CA PRO A 169 -7.90 0.08 -1.05
C PRO A 169 -8.70 0.90 -0.03
N GLY A 170 -8.06 1.28 1.07
CA GLY A 170 -8.53 2.36 1.91
C GLY A 170 -8.49 3.69 1.14
N VAL A 171 -9.42 4.61 1.42
CA VAL A 171 -9.57 5.85 0.64
C VAL A 171 -9.63 7.06 1.55
N GLY A 172 -8.92 8.12 1.16
CA GLY A 172 -9.04 9.48 1.67
C GLY A 172 -9.23 10.46 0.51
N THR A 173 -10.07 11.47 0.71
CA THR A 173 -10.33 12.50 -0.32
C THR A 173 -10.06 13.88 0.25
N LEU A 174 -9.04 14.56 -0.29
CA LEU A 174 -8.77 15.97 -0.03
C LEU A 174 -9.36 16.79 -1.18
N VAL A 175 -10.17 17.78 -0.84
CA VAL A 175 -10.75 18.72 -1.80
C VAL A 175 -10.27 20.13 -1.46
N VAL A 176 -9.71 20.81 -2.43
CA VAL A 176 -9.26 22.21 -2.33
C VAL A 176 -10.03 23.03 -3.34
N THR A 177 -10.68 24.09 -2.88
CA THR A 177 -11.48 25.00 -3.71
C THR A 177 -10.98 26.42 -3.53
N GLY A 178 -10.89 27.17 -4.62
CA GLY A 178 -10.50 28.59 -4.62
C GLY A 178 -10.99 29.32 -5.86
N THR A 179 -10.68 30.59 -5.94
CA THR A 179 -11.00 31.47 -7.07
C THR A 179 -9.73 31.84 -7.81
N ILE A 180 -9.74 31.78 -9.14
CA ILE A 180 -8.66 32.23 -10.03
C ILE A 180 -8.79 33.71 -10.30
#